data_f0b1f463444d14c9873c473f6869292c
#
_entry.id   f0b1f463444d14c9873c473f6869292c
#
_cell.length_a   1.000
_cell.length_b   1.000
_cell.length_c   1.000
_cell.angle_alpha   90.00
_cell.angle_beta   90.00
_cell.angle_gamma   90.00
#
_symmetry.space_group_name_H-M   'P 1'
#
loop_
_entity.id
_entity.type
_entity.pdbx_description
1 polymer ?
#
loop_
_entity_poly.entity_id
_entity_poly.type
_entity_poly.pdbx_seq_one_letter_code
_entity_poly.pdbx_strand_id
1 'polypeptide(L)'
;MSHVLALRSVLPAALLLAGLSLPWLAAPARAVEPQEKLANPALESRAEAIGRTLRCLVCQNESIEESAADLAHDLRVLLRQRLVAGDTNAQAIQYIVARYGQFVLLRPPVEPATWVLWYGPLALLLAAGLGTAIWLRSRPRPDAPAAAPPLTAAERQQLDDLLQETER
;
A
#
# COMPACT_ATOMS: atom_id res chain seq x y z
N MET A 1 35.43 37.74 -15.46
CA MET A 1 35.61 36.28 -15.33
C MET A 1 34.60 35.63 -14.39
N SER A 2 33.91 36.36 -13.50
CA SER A 2 32.98 35.79 -12.49
C SER A 2 31.62 35.32 -13.06
N HIS A 3 31.13 35.91 -14.18
CA HIS A 3 29.82 35.56 -14.74
C HIS A 3 29.81 34.24 -15.53
N VAL A 4 30.95 33.77 -16.03
CA VAL A 4 31.05 32.50 -16.79
C VAL A 4 31.06 31.29 -15.87
N LEU A 5 31.56 31.43 -14.63
CA LEU A 5 31.57 30.38 -13.63
C LEU A 5 30.16 30.12 -13.01
N ALA A 6 29.36 31.19 -12.88
CA ALA A 6 27.98 31.07 -12.37
C ALA A 6 27.05 30.37 -13.40
N LEU A 7 27.28 30.60 -14.71
CA LEU A 7 26.47 29.98 -15.76
C LEU A 7 26.73 28.46 -15.89
N ARG A 8 27.95 27.99 -15.58
CA ARG A 8 28.32 26.57 -15.63
C ARG A 8 27.71 25.72 -14.53
N SER A 9 27.36 26.30 -13.36
CA SER A 9 26.75 25.59 -12.26
C SER A 9 25.21 25.53 -12.33
N VAL A 10 24.57 26.45 -13.06
CA VAL A 10 23.10 26.52 -13.17
C VAL A 10 22.57 25.62 -14.30
N LEU A 11 23.34 25.44 -15.38
CA LEU A 11 22.93 24.60 -16.53
C LEU A 11 22.62 23.13 -16.14
N PRO A 12 23.45 22.41 -15.35
CA PRO A 12 23.14 21.02 -15.00
C PRO A 12 21.93 20.88 -14.05
N ALA A 13 21.70 21.87 -13.19
CA ALA A 13 20.53 21.89 -12.31
C ALA A 13 19.22 22.13 -13.07
N ALA A 14 19.23 23.01 -14.06
CA ALA A 14 18.08 23.28 -14.92
C ALA A 14 17.73 22.08 -15.82
N LEU A 15 18.73 21.34 -16.34
CA LEU A 15 18.53 20.12 -17.12
C LEU A 15 17.98 18.97 -16.26
N LEU A 16 18.38 18.83 -14.99
CA LEU A 16 17.83 17.85 -14.06
C LEU A 16 16.37 18.17 -13.68
N LEU A 17 16.02 19.44 -13.48
CA LEU A 17 14.65 19.87 -13.21
C LEU A 17 13.73 19.70 -14.43
N ALA A 18 14.20 19.95 -15.64
CA ALA A 18 13.47 19.71 -16.88
C ALA A 18 13.23 18.22 -17.15
N GLY A 19 14.16 17.34 -16.79
CA GLY A 19 14.01 15.89 -16.89
C GLY A 19 12.98 15.31 -15.93
N LEU A 20 12.76 15.92 -14.78
CA LEU A 20 11.83 15.46 -13.76
C LEU A 20 10.35 15.80 -14.09
N SER A 21 10.11 16.74 -14.99
CA SER A 21 8.75 17.18 -15.39
C SER A 21 8.15 16.40 -16.58
N LEU A 22 8.93 15.61 -17.31
CA LEU A 22 8.47 14.86 -18.48
C LEU A 22 7.46 13.73 -18.18
N PRO A 23 7.51 12.99 -17.05
CA PRO A 23 6.57 11.89 -16.81
C PRO A 23 5.11 12.34 -16.58
N TRP A 24 4.85 13.61 -16.36
CA TRP A 24 3.49 14.13 -16.11
C TRP A 24 2.66 14.33 -17.37
N LEU A 25 3.25 14.23 -18.56
CA LEU A 25 2.55 14.34 -19.85
C LEU A 25 2.14 12.98 -20.44
N ALA A 26 2.39 11.87 -19.75
CA ALA A 26 1.92 10.58 -20.20
C ALA A 26 0.39 10.54 -20.10
N ALA A 27 -0.31 10.69 -21.22
CA ALA A 27 -1.74 10.45 -21.29
C ALA A 27 -2.03 9.01 -20.85
N PRO A 28 -3.06 8.76 -20.01
CA PRO A 28 -3.40 7.41 -19.62
C PRO A 28 -3.72 6.59 -20.87
N ALA A 29 -2.99 5.50 -21.08
CA ALA A 29 -3.28 4.55 -22.12
C ALA A 29 -4.68 3.95 -21.84
N ARG A 30 -5.64 4.12 -22.75
CA ARG A 30 -6.97 3.54 -22.62
C ARG A 30 -6.96 2.18 -23.29
N ALA A 31 -7.20 1.14 -22.51
CA ALA A 31 -7.29 -0.23 -23.00
C ALA A 31 -8.64 -0.54 -23.66
N VAL A 32 -9.68 0.25 -23.35
CA VAL A 32 -11.05 0.06 -23.87
C VAL A 32 -11.21 0.73 -25.23
N GLU A 33 -11.58 -0.05 -26.24
CA GLU A 33 -11.83 0.46 -27.58
C GLU A 33 -13.19 1.18 -27.66
N PRO A 34 -13.32 2.24 -28.52
CA PRO A 34 -14.59 2.96 -28.69
C PRO A 34 -15.75 2.07 -29.13
N GLN A 35 -15.46 0.99 -29.87
CA GLN A 35 -16.46 0.05 -30.39
C GLN A 35 -17.06 -0.85 -29.32
N GLU A 36 -16.37 -1.04 -28.19
CA GLU A 36 -16.87 -1.82 -27.06
C GLU A 36 -17.93 -1.08 -26.25
N LYS A 37 -17.93 0.25 -26.33
CA LYS A 37 -18.77 1.08 -25.48
C LYS A 37 -20.24 0.98 -25.82
N LEU A 38 -21.07 0.89 -24.78
CA LEU A 38 -22.52 0.88 -24.93
C LEU A 38 -23.03 2.29 -25.29
N ALA A 39 -24.06 2.34 -26.16
CA ALA A 39 -24.70 3.60 -26.51
C ALA A 39 -25.41 4.27 -25.31
N ASN A 40 -25.82 3.50 -24.30
CA ASN A 40 -26.42 4.01 -23.08
C ASN A 40 -25.31 4.36 -22.04
N PRO A 41 -25.11 5.66 -21.72
CA PRO A 41 -24.04 6.07 -20.81
C PRO A 41 -24.20 5.53 -19.38
N ALA A 42 -25.44 5.31 -18.93
CA ALA A 42 -25.70 4.77 -17.60
C ALA A 42 -25.29 3.29 -17.49
N LEU A 43 -25.55 2.50 -18.54
CA LEU A 43 -25.08 1.12 -18.59
C LEU A 43 -23.57 1.03 -18.77
N GLU A 44 -22.98 1.93 -19.56
CA GLU A 44 -21.53 1.98 -19.74
C GLU A 44 -20.79 2.32 -18.44
N SER A 45 -21.27 3.33 -17.70
CA SER A 45 -20.66 3.65 -16.40
C SER A 45 -20.74 2.50 -15.39
N ARG A 46 -21.84 1.71 -15.44
CA ARG A 46 -21.96 0.48 -14.66
C ARG A 46 -20.96 -0.59 -15.12
N ALA A 47 -20.82 -0.78 -16.42
CA ALA A 47 -19.87 -1.73 -16.99
C ALA A 47 -18.43 -1.39 -16.60
N GLU A 48 -18.02 -0.13 -16.74
CA GLU A 48 -16.71 0.35 -16.32
C GLU A 48 -16.47 0.14 -14.82
N ALA A 49 -17.46 0.46 -13.98
CA ALA A 49 -17.34 0.29 -12.53
C ALA A 49 -17.13 -1.18 -12.12
N ILE A 50 -17.87 -2.10 -12.77
CA ILE A 50 -17.73 -3.55 -12.54
C ILE A 50 -16.39 -4.05 -13.11
N GLY A 51 -16.03 -3.63 -14.32
CA GLY A 51 -14.81 -4.04 -15.01
C GLY A 51 -13.55 -3.75 -14.22
N ARG A 52 -13.51 -2.64 -13.46
CA ARG A 52 -12.42 -2.30 -12.54
C ARG A 52 -12.33 -3.25 -11.33
N THR A 53 -13.35 -4.03 -11.04
CA THR A 53 -13.34 -5.03 -9.94
C THR A 53 -13.01 -6.43 -10.42
N LEU A 54 -12.99 -6.64 -11.75
CA LEU A 54 -12.69 -7.91 -12.38
C LEU A 54 -11.24 -7.93 -12.88
N ARG A 55 -10.55 -9.04 -12.63
CA ARG A 55 -9.15 -9.26 -12.98
C ARG A 55 -9.02 -9.79 -14.40
N CYS A 56 -8.06 -9.27 -15.15
CA CYS A 56 -7.57 -9.91 -16.35
C CYS A 56 -6.78 -11.18 -15.96
N LEU A 57 -7.22 -12.33 -16.38
CA LEU A 57 -6.67 -13.64 -15.96
C LEU A 57 -5.30 -13.96 -16.55
N VAL A 58 -4.88 -13.25 -17.60
CA VAL A 58 -3.61 -13.41 -18.30
C VAL A 58 -2.62 -12.26 -18.06
N CYS A 59 -3.01 -11.29 -17.22
CA CYS A 59 -2.22 -10.10 -16.92
C CYS A 59 -1.69 -10.13 -15.49
N GLN A 60 -0.71 -9.25 -15.19
CA GLN A 60 -0.13 -9.14 -13.86
C GLN A 60 -1.02 -8.27 -12.94
N ASN A 61 -2.16 -8.83 -12.48
CA ASN A 61 -3.04 -8.21 -11.50
C ASN A 61 -3.73 -6.91 -11.95
N GLU A 62 -3.89 -6.71 -13.25
CA GLU A 62 -4.64 -5.60 -13.83
C GLU A 62 -6.13 -5.90 -13.88
N SER A 63 -6.97 -4.85 -13.88
CA SER A 63 -8.40 -5.00 -14.17
C SER A 63 -8.65 -5.24 -15.65
N ILE A 64 -9.82 -5.80 -15.98
CA ILE A 64 -10.21 -5.95 -17.41
C ILE A 64 -10.41 -4.60 -18.10
N GLU A 65 -10.65 -3.52 -17.37
CA GLU A 65 -10.78 -2.16 -17.94
C GLU A 65 -9.40 -1.52 -18.27
N GLU A 66 -8.34 -1.95 -17.60
CA GLU A 66 -6.98 -1.41 -17.78
C GLU A 66 -6.15 -2.25 -18.74
N SER A 67 -6.54 -3.52 -18.92
CA SER A 67 -5.78 -4.49 -19.73
C SER A 67 -6.17 -4.41 -21.22
N ALA A 68 -5.16 -4.40 -22.08
CA ALA A 68 -5.30 -4.49 -23.53
C ALA A 68 -5.26 -5.94 -24.06
N ALA A 69 -5.24 -6.96 -23.19
CA ALA A 69 -5.21 -8.35 -23.60
C ALA A 69 -6.55 -8.79 -24.24
N ASP A 70 -6.51 -9.69 -25.23
CA ASP A 70 -7.70 -10.20 -25.93
C ASP A 70 -8.72 -10.79 -24.95
N LEU A 71 -8.29 -11.53 -23.93
CA LEU A 71 -9.17 -12.08 -22.92
C LEU A 71 -9.86 -10.99 -22.08
N ALA A 72 -9.18 -9.87 -21.80
CA ALA A 72 -9.79 -8.74 -21.11
C ALA A 72 -10.87 -8.09 -21.98
N HIS A 73 -10.61 -7.96 -23.29
CA HIS A 73 -11.61 -7.51 -24.28
C HIS A 73 -12.84 -8.43 -24.26
N ASP A 74 -12.66 -9.73 -24.37
CA ASP A 74 -13.77 -10.69 -24.37
C ASP A 74 -14.61 -10.63 -23.09
N LEU A 75 -13.95 -10.48 -21.95
CA LEU A 75 -14.63 -10.31 -20.65
C LEU A 75 -15.40 -9.00 -20.56
N ARG A 76 -14.86 -7.90 -21.10
CA ARG A 76 -15.56 -6.60 -21.17
C ARG A 76 -16.81 -6.69 -22.07
N VAL A 77 -16.70 -7.32 -23.23
CA VAL A 77 -17.83 -7.54 -24.15
C VAL A 77 -18.89 -8.42 -23.47
N LEU A 78 -18.49 -9.52 -22.85
CA LEU A 78 -19.41 -10.41 -22.13
C LEU A 78 -20.14 -9.69 -20.99
N LEU A 79 -19.44 -8.89 -20.21
CA LEU A 79 -20.01 -8.08 -19.12
C LEU A 79 -21.08 -7.12 -19.65
N ARG A 80 -20.76 -6.39 -20.73
CA ARG A 80 -21.68 -5.44 -21.38
C ARG A 80 -22.92 -6.13 -21.92
N GLN A 81 -22.78 -7.29 -22.55
CA GLN A 81 -23.90 -8.12 -23.01
C GLN A 81 -24.85 -8.51 -21.87
N ARG A 82 -24.29 -8.93 -20.71
CA ARG A 82 -25.10 -9.28 -19.53
C ARG A 82 -25.88 -8.08 -18.98
N LEU A 83 -25.25 -6.90 -18.93
CA LEU A 83 -25.90 -5.67 -18.47
C LEU A 83 -27.03 -5.21 -19.45
N VAL A 84 -26.82 -5.34 -20.75
CA VAL A 84 -27.86 -5.06 -21.78
C VAL A 84 -29.00 -6.05 -21.67
N ALA A 85 -28.74 -7.31 -21.31
CA ALA A 85 -29.78 -8.32 -21.08
C ALA A 85 -30.61 -8.05 -19.81
N GLY A 86 -30.25 -7.02 -19.01
CA GLY A 86 -31.01 -6.60 -17.84
C GLY A 86 -30.47 -7.15 -16.50
N ASP A 87 -29.32 -7.80 -16.48
CA ASP A 87 -28.75 -8.29 -15.26
C ASP A 87 -28.43 -7.16 -14.27
N THR A 88 -28.60 -7.46 -12.99
CA THR A 88 -28.03 -6.64 -11.91
C THR A 88 -26.51 -6.78 -11.87
N ASN A 89 -25.81 -5.84 -11.20
CA ASN A 89 -24.34 -5.92 -11.04
C ASN A 89 -23.90 -7.25 -10.44
N ALA A 90 -24.62 -7.73 -9.42
CA ALA A 90 -24.31 -8.99 -8.75
C ALA A 90 -24.51 -10.20 -9.68
N GLN A 91 -25.57 -10.21 -10.47
CA GLN A 91 -25.85 -11.30 -11.44
C GLN A 91 -24.79 -11.34 -12.54
N ALA A 92 -24.41 -10.20 -13.09
CA ALA A 92 -23.36 -10.12 -14.12
C ALA A 92 -22.02 -10.61 -13.59
N ILE A 93 -21.62 -10.20 -12.38
CA ILE A 93 -20.40 -10.68 -11.70
C ILE A 93 -20.48 -12.19 -11.46
N GLN A 94 -21.60 -12.70 -10.90
CA GLN A 94 -21.78 -14.12 -10.62
C GLN A 94 -21.73 -14.97 -11.90
N TYR A 95 -22.25 -14.47 -13.00
CA TYR A 95 -22.17 -15.16 -14.29
C TYR A 95 -20.72 -15.35 -14.73
N ILE A 96 -19.89 -14.31 -14.61
CA ILE A 96 -18.47 -14.36 -14.95
C ILE A 96 -17.72 -15.28 -13.97
N VAL A 97 -17.99 -15.16 -12.66
CA VAL A 97 -17.38 -16.01 -11.61
C VAL A 97 -17.73 -17.49 -11.83
N ALA A 98 -18.96 -17.81 -12.20
CA ALA A 98 -19.39 -19.18 -12.46
C ALA A 98 -18.63 -19.82 -13.63
N ARG A 99 -18.20 -19.01 -14.62
CA ARG A 99 -17.51 -19.48 -15.83
C ARG A 99 -15.99 -19.51 -15.69
N TYR A 100 -15.40 -18.52 -14.96
CA TYR A 100 -13.95 -18.32 -14.87
C TYR A 100 -13.38 -18.56 -13.47
N GLY A 101 -14.25 -18.83 -12.50
CA GLY A 101 -13.86 -19.04 -11.10
C GLY A 101 -13.71 -17.74 -10.30
N GLN A 102 -13.57 -17.87 -8.98
CA GLN A 102 -13.45 -16.71 -8.08
C GLN A 102 -12.16 -15.90 -8.29
N PHE A 103 -11.16 -16.49 -8.96
CA PHE A 103 -9.90 -15.80 -9.27
C PHE A 103 -10.08 -14.60 -10.20
N VAL A 104 -11.20 -14.51 -10.93
CA VAL A 104 -11.56 -13.35 -11.74
C VAL A 104 -11.87 -12.10 -10.90
N LEU A 105 -12.09 -12.25 -9.60
CA LEU A 105 -12.29 -11.11 -8.71
C LEU A 105 -10.94 -10.53 -8.27
N LEU A 106 -10.74 -9.21 -8.43
CA LEU A 106 -9.55 -8.52 -7.92
C LEU A 106 -9.48 -8.50 -6.38
N ARG A 107 -10.64 -8.52 -5.74
CA ARG A 107 -10.74 -8.56 -4.28
C ARG A 107 -11.49 -9.82 -3.87
N PRO A 108 -10.88 -10.65 -3.02
CA PRO A 108 -11.59 -11.81 -2.48
C PRO A 108 -12.86 -11.37 -1.76
N PRO A 109 -14.00 -12.06 -1.95
CA PRO A 109 -15.21 -11.76 -1.20
C PRO A 109 -15.01 -12.05 0.28
N VAL A 110 -15.76 -11.33 1.13
CA VAL A 110 -15.75 -11.58 2.58
C VAL A 110 -16.70 -12.74 2.88
N GLU A 111 -16.17 -13.95 2.84
CA GLU A 111 -16.90 -15.21 3.08
C GLU A 111 -16.22 -16.00 4.20
N PRO A 112 -16.87 -16.97 4.81
CA PRO A 112 -16.27 -17.81 5.86
C PRO A 112 -14.91 -18.39 5.46
N ALA A 113 -14.75 -18.79 4.19
CA ALA A 113 -13.49 -19.31 3.63
C ALA A 113 -12.35 -18.28 3.61
N THR A 114 -12.67 -16.97 3.59
CA THR A 114 -11.68 -15.88 3.53
C THR A 114 -11.55 -15.09 4.83
N TRP A 115 -12.28 -15.44 5.89
CA TRP A 115 -12.23 -14.74 7.19
C TRP A 115 -10.82 -14.66 7.77
N VAL A 116 -10.06 -15.74 7.66
CA VAL A 116 -8.67 -15.76 8.15
C VAL A 116 -7.82 -14.69 7.44
N LEU A 117 -8.07 -14.45 6.15
CA LEU A 117 -7.37 -13.42 5.38
C LEU A 117 -7.71 -12.01 5.88
N TRP A 118 -9.00 -11.76 6.16
CA TRP A 118 -9.47 -10.42 6.54
C TRP A 118 -9.26 -10.08 8.01
N TYR A 119 -9.52 -11.04 8.90
CA TYR A 119 -9.48 -10.82 10.35
C TYR A 119 -8.21 -11.35 11.02
N GLY A 120 -7.47 -12.26 10.34
CA GLY A 120 -6.25 -12.88 10.86
C GLY A 120 -5.19 -11.87 11.29
N PRO A 121 -4.83 -10.87 10.47
CA PRO A 121 -3.82 -9.88 10.84
C PRO A 121 -4.20 -9.08 12.09
N LEU A 122 -5.46 -8.68 12.21
CA LEU A 122 -5.96 -7.96 13.39
C LEU A 122 -5.94 -8.85 14.65
N ALA A 123 -6.40 -10.09 14.53
CA ALA A 123 -6.38 -11.04 15.64
C ALA A 123 -4.95 -11.33 16.12
N LEU A 124 -4.00 -11.46 15.19
CA LEU A 124 -2.59 -11.64 15.50
C LEU A 124 -1.99 -10.44 16.25
N LEU A 125 -2.29 -9.23 15.78
CA LEU A 125 -1.85 -8.00 16.45
C LEU A 125 -2.42 -7.87 17.86
N LEU A 126 -3.70 -8.18 18.05
CA LEU A 126 -4.33 -8.16 19.37
C LEU A 126 -3.72 -9.22 20.30
N ALA A 127 -3.50 -10.43 19.81
CA ALA A 127 -2.86 -11.49 20.59
C ALA A 127 -1.41 -11.13 20.98
N ALA A 128 -0.65 -10.61 20.04
CA ALA A 128 0.73 -10.15 20.30
C ALA A 128 0.78 -8.98 21.29
N GLY A 129 -0.12 -8.01 21.12
CA GLY A 129 -0.23 -6.86 22.04
C GLY A 129 -0.62 -7.29 23.47
N LEU A 130 -1.61 -8.18 23.60
CA LEU A 130 -2.03 -8.73 24.88
C LEU A 130 -0.89 -9.55 25.52
N GLY A 131 -0.26 -10.44 24.75
CA GLY A 131 0.87 -11.24 25.24
C GLY A 131 2.02 -10.35 25.73
N THR A 132 2.36 -9.30 24.98
CA THR A 132 3.39 -8.31 25.37
C THR A 132 2.99 -7.58 26.65
N ALA A 133 1.74 -7.15 26.77
CA ALA A 133 1.23 -6.46 27.95
C ALA A 133 1.29 -7.35 29.20
N ILE A 134 0.89 -8.62 29.08
CA ILE A 134 0.96 -9.62 30.17
C ILE A 134 2.44 -9.84 30.54
N TRP A 135 3.30 -10.04 29.56
CA TRP A 135 4.73 -10.27 29.80
C TRP A 135 5.43 -9.07 30.48
N LEU A 136 5.11 -7.83 30.05
CA LEU A 136 5.64 -6.61 30.69
C LEU A 136 5.13 -6.48 32.13
N ARG A 137 3.87 -6.86 32.41
CA ARG A 137 3.33 -6.83 33.77
C ARG A 137 3.90 -7.92 34.68
N SER A 138 4.26 -9.06 34.10
CA SER A 138 4.86 -10.17 34.85
C SER A 138 6.36 -10.02 35.09
N ARG A 139 7.02 -9.04 34.46
CA ARG A 139 8.43 -8.77 34.75
C ARG A 139 8.55 -8.24 36.18
N PRO A 140 9.42 -8.83 37.02
CA PRO A 140 9.80 -8.21 38.26
C PRO A 140 10.31 -6.81 37.95
N ARG A 141 9.80 -5.78 38.63
CA ARG A 141 10.45 -4.48 38.59
C ARG A 141 11.88 -4.69 39.01
N PRO A 142 12.90 -4.22 38.26
CA PRO A 142 14.25 -4.19 38.78
C PRO A 142 14.18 -3.48 40.14
N ASP A 143 14.60 -4.16 41.18
CA ASP A 143 14.78 -3.50 42.48
C ASP A 143 15.53 -2.21 42.23
N ALA A 144 15.01 -1.09 42.73
CA ALA A 144 15.73 0.18 42.62
C ALA A 144 17.19 -0.10 43.04
N PRO A 145 18.20 0.33 42.25
CA PRO A 145 19.56 0.07 42.60
C PRO A 145 19.71 0.39 44.09
N ALA A 146 20.09 -0.62 44.87
CA ALA A 146 20.32 -0.40 46.30
C ALA A 146 21.16 0.86 46.43
N ALA A 147 20.64 1.83 47.17
CA ALA A 147 21.35 3.11 47.32
C ALA A 147 22.81 2.79 47.59
N ALA A 148 23.67 3.28 46.69
CA ALA A 148 25.09 3.01 46.82
C ALA A 148 25.51 3.34 48.28
N PRO A 149 26.26 2.46 48.95
CA PRO A 149 26.68 2.76 50.33
C PRO A 149 27.32 4.13 50.35
N PRO A 150 27.10 4.93 51.40
CA PRO A 150 27.68 6.26 51.50
C PRO A 150 29.19 6.16 51.36
N LEU A 151 29.78 7.04 50.56
CA LEU A 151 31.20 7.11 50.33
C LEU A 151 31.95 7.08 51.66
N THR A 152 32.99 6.23 51.76
CA THR A 152 33.89 6.21 52.91
C THR A 152 34.67 7.53 53.02
N ALA A 153 35.23 7.83 54.18
CA ALA A 153 36.00 9.05 54.36
C ALA A 153 37.21 9.15 53.40
N ALA A 154 37.83 8.01 53.09
CA ALA A 154 38.92 7.94 52.13
C ALA A 154 38.49 8.23 50.69
N GLU A 155 37.35 7.69 50.27
CA GLU A 155 36.80 7.95 48.92
C GLU A 155 36.39 9.41 48.75
N ARG A 156 35.85 10.06 49.77
CA ARG A 156 35.56 11.49 49.73
C ARG A 156 36.81 12.35 49.56
N GLN A 157 37.86 12.04 50.32
CA GLN A 157 39.14 12.75 50.16
C GLN A 157 39.71 12.60 48.76
N GLN A 158 39.70 11.39 48.18
CA GLN A 158 40.16 11.19 46.83
C GLN A 158 39.34 11.98 45.81
N LEU A 159 38.03 12.04 46.00
CA LEU A 159 37.12 12.82 45.13
C LEU A 159 37.45 14.31 45.23
N ASP A 160 37.63 14.84 46.43
CA ASP A 160 37.95 16.24 46.64
C ASP A 160 39.33 16.62 46.05
N ASP A 161 40.32 15.74 46.14
CA ASP A 161 41.66 15.93 45.53
C ASP A 161 41.52 15.97 43.98
N LEU A 162 40.74 15.07 43.37
CA LEU A 162 40.53 15.05 41.92
C LEU A 162 39.77 16.29 41.43
N LEU A 163 38.81 16.78 42.21
CA LEU A 163 38.06 17.98 41.84
C LEU A 163 38.95 19.22 41.89
N GLN A 164 39.86 19.32 42.89
CA GLN A 164 40.81 20.43 42.99
C GLN A 164 41.88 20.40 41.88
N GLU A 165 42.26 19.23 41.40
CA GLU A 165 43.18 19.07 40.27
C GLU A 165 42.56 19.50 38.94
N THR A 166 41.23 19.30 38.78
CA THR A 166 40.48 19.68 37.57
C THR A 166 40.22 21.19 37.48
N GLU A 167 40.25 21.92 38.63
CA GLU A 167 40.05 23.38 38.67
C GLU A 167 41.38 24.18 38.50
N ARG A 168 42.54 23.53 38.42
CA ARG A 168 43.83 24.15 38.17
C ARG A 168 44.21 24.11 36.70
#